data_2e7f395aeb80cde6c4881b0358ffd76a
#
_entry.id   2e7f395aeb80cde6c4881b0358ffd76a
#
_cell.length_a   1.000
_cell.length_b   1.000
_cell.length_c   1.000
_cell.angle_alpha   90.00
_cell.angle_beta   90.00
_cell.angle_gamma   90.00
#
_symmetry.space_group_name_H-M   'P 1'
#
loop_
_entity.id
_entity.type
_entity.pdbx_description
1 polymer ?
#
loop_
_entity_poly.entity_id
_entity_poly.type
_entity_poly.pdbx_seq_one_letter_code
_entity_poly.pdbx_strand_id
1 'polypeptide(L)'
;MIMNKKIFAVVAGAAVIVTGCVHTVSDTSTFAVSYGRDSVAGRYQRPVDEVYQAAVTVINNNGVLLTEYVPHDYTNVVRQLQGRVNDRKVFIRVEQVDPKVSQVDVEARTKMGGVDIDLVHELEKEIALQLAAH
;
A
#
# COMPACT_ATOMS: atom_id res chain seq x y z
N MET A 1 37.71 46.82 16.05
CA MET A 1 37.56 45.89 17.03
C MET A 1 36.17 45.49 17.33
N ILE A 2 35.34 46.34 17.21
CA ILE A 2 34.05 46.03 17.61
C ILE A 2 33.29 45.18 16.68
N MET A 3 33.68 45.16 15.51
CA MET A 3 32.94 44.45 14.54
C MET A 3 32.88 43.02 14.79
N ASN A 4 33.57 42.56 15.68
CA ASN A 4 33.56 41.14 15.90
C ASN A 4 32.22 40.58 16.19
N LYS A 5 31.41 41.35 16.76
CA LYS A 5 30.14 40.82 17.13
C LYS A 5 29.28 40.43 15.99
N LYS A 6 29.49 41.05 14.94
CA LYS A 6 28.61 40.77 13.85
C LYS A 6 28.72 39.40 13.34
N ILE A 7 29.81 38.84 13.55
CA ILE A 7 30.06 37.55 13.01
C ILE A 7 29.22 36.51 13.62
N PHE A 8 28.87 36.70 14.83
CA PHE A 8 28.12 35.67 15.49
C PHE A 8 26.74 35.50 14.97
N ALA A 9 26.17 36.53 14.55
CA ALA A 9 24.81 36.46 14.12
C ALA A 9 24.61 35.52 12.95
N VAL A 10 25.64 35.33 12.22
CA VAL A 10 25.49 34.56 11.01
C VAL A 10 25.39 33.11 11.27
N VAL A 11 26.02 32.67 12.29
CA VAL A 11 26.12 31.25 12.50
C VAL A 11 24.82 30.63 12.91
N ALA A 12 24.02 31.34 13.57
CA ALA A 12 22.84 30.78 14.13
C ALA A 12 21.84 30.36 13.10
N GLY A 13 21.88 30.98 11.97
CA GLY A 13 20.85 30.67 11.00
C GLY A 13 21.00 29.37 10.28
N ALA A 14 22.16 28.81 10.36
CA ALA A 14 22.43 27.69 9.52
C ALA A 14 21.79 26.38 9.99
N ALA A 15 21.51 26.32 11.23
CA ALA A 15 21.15 25.05 11.80
C ALA A 15 19.75 24.60 11.49
N VAL A 16 18.96 25.46 10.98
CA VAL A 16 17.54 25.19 10.93
C VAL A 16 17.12 24.36 9.78
N ILE A 17 17.96 24.18 8.87
CA ILE A 17 17.55 23.72 7.59
C ILE A 17 17.16 22.29 7.53
N VAL A 18 17.56 21.58 8.47
CA VAL A 18 17.60 20.16 8.32
C VAL A 18 16.28 19.50 8.26
N THR A 19 15.30 20.19 8.63
CA THR A 19 14.14 19.47 9.03
C THR A 19 13.18 19.11 7.93
N GLY A 20 13.35 19.61 6.80
CA GLY A 20 12.27 19.54 5.88
C GLY A 20 12.11 18.31 5.06
N CYS A 21 12.96 17.40 5.21
CA CYS A 21 13.04 16.43 4.14
C CYS A 21 12.21 15.21 4.25
N VAL A 22 11.36 15.17 5.19
CA VAL A 22 10.85 13.88 5.52
C VAL A 22 9.65 13.43 4.75
N HIS A 23 8.95 14.36 4.20
CA HIS A 23 7.64 13.96 3.72
C HIS A 23 7.53 13.80 2.26
N THR A 24 8.60 13.54 1.68
CA THR A 24 8.59 13.31 0.27
C THR A 24 7.78 12.14 -0.17
N VAL A 25 7.39 11.32 0.76
CA VAL A 25 6.75 10.08 0.40
C VAL A 25 5.27 10.19 0.31
N SER A 26 4.77 11.34 0.53
CA SER A 26 3.37 11.48 0.79
C SER A 26 2.46 11.21 -0.39
N ASP A 27 2.95 11.34 -1.56
CA ASP A 27 2.08 11.16 -2.71
C ASP A 27 1.97 9.72 -3.16
N THR A 28 2.80 8.91 -2.63
CA THR A 28 2.76 7.50 -2.95
C THR A 28 2.43 6.71 -1.72
N SER A 29 2.01 5.55 -1.92
CA SER A 29 1.69 4.62 -0.89
C SER A 29 2.73 4.61 0.21
N THR A 30 2.31 4.87 1.41
CA THR A 30 3.13 4.59 2.55
C THR A 30 3.16 3.08 2.69
N PHE A 31 4.25 2.52 2.32
CA PHE A 31 4.39 1.09 2.34
C PHE A 31 4.79 0.63 3.73
N ALA A 32 3.84 0.24 4.51
CA ALA A 32 4.11 -0.46 5.75
C ALA A 32 3.85 -1.93 5.50
N VAL A 33 4.88 -2.69 5.31
CA VAL A 33 4.74 -4.12 5.12
C VAL A 33 4.65 -4.77 6.49
N SER A 34 3.49 -5.29 6.77
CA SER A 34 3.30 -6.12 7.94
C SER A 34 3.45 -7.57 7.49
N TYR A 35 4.49 -8.20 7.97
CA TYR A 35 4.70 -9.60 7.66
C TYR A 35 3.76 -10.48 8.48
N GLY A 36 2.58 -10.70 7.96
CA GLY A 36 1.81 -11.83 8.39
C GLY A 36 2.41 -13.10 7.77
N ARG A 37 2.23 -14.22 8.41
CA ARG A 37 2.86 -15.46 7.93
C ARG A 37 2.41 -15.87 6.54
N ASP A 38 1.23 -15.47 6.15
CA ASP A 38 0.57 -15.99 4.96
C ASP A 38 0.11 -14.89 4.00
N SER A 39 0.27 -13.64 4.38
CA SER A 39 -0.20 -12.52 3.58
C SER A 39 0.73 -11.32 3.72
N VAL A 40 0.67 -10.45 2.75
CA VAL A 40 1.37 -9.17 2.79
C VAL A 40 0.31 -8.08 2.82
N ALA A 41 0.48 -7.16 3.75
CA ALA A 41 -0.41 -6.02 3.92
C ALA A 41 0.28 -4.74 3.48
N GLY A 42 -0.40 -3.99 2.62
CA GLY A 42 0.06 -2.65 2.21
C GLY A 42 -0.97 -1.61 2.59
N ARG A 43 -0.54 -0.40 2.87
CA ARG A 43 -1.42 0.73 3.11
C ARG A 43 -1.22 1.80 2.05
N TYR A 44 -2.33 2.34 1.58
CA TYR A 44 -2.34 3.32 0.52
C TYR A 44 -3.18 4.52 0.93
N GLN A 45 -2.70 5.71 0.62
CA GLN A 45 -3.45 6.95 0.86
C GLN A 45 -4.46 7.16 -0.25
N ARG A 46 -5.38 6.23 -0.37
CA ARG A 46 -6.43 6.23 -1.38
C ARG A 46 -7.71 5.64 -0.80
N PRO A 47 -8.87 6.07 -1.28
CA PRO A 47 -10.13 5.46 -0.86
C PRO A 47 -10.22 3.99 -1.26
N VAL A 48 -11.02 3.25 -0.53
CA VAL A 48 -11.22 1.81 -0.75
C VAL A 48 -11.60 1.50 -2.21
N ASP A 49 -12.49 2.28 -2.78
CA ASP A 49 -12.95 1.99 -4.13
C ASP A 49 -11.84 2.10 -5.17
N GLU A 50 -10.95 3.07 -5.03
CA GLU A 50 -9.81 3.19 -5.94
C GLU A 50 -8.85 2.02 -5.79
N VAL A 51 -8.54 1.66 -4.55
CA VAL A 51 -7.62 0.56 -4.27
C VAL A 51 -8.22 -0.76 -4.74
N TYR A 52 -9.50 -0.94 -4.51
CA TYR A 52 -10.19 -2.15 -4.94
C TYR A 52 -10.19 -2.27 -6.47
N GLN A 53 -10.47 -1.20 -7.19
CA GLN A 53 -10.41 -1.20 -8.65
C GLN A 53 -9.01 -1.50 -9.17
N ALA A 54 -7.98 -0.99 -8.52
CA ALA A 54 -6.62 -1.34 -8.86
C ALA A 54 -6.36 -2.84 -8.68
N ALA A 55 -6.84 -3.41 -7.59
CA ALA A 55 -6.71 -4.85 -7.35
C ALA A 55 -7.44 -5.67 -8.42
N VAL A 56 -8.64 -5.27 -8.77
CA VAL A 56 -9.40 -5.94 -9.84
C VAL A 56 -8.63 -5.90 -11.16
N THR A 57 -8.09 -4.75 -11.49
CA THR A 57 -7.32 -4.59 -12.72
C THR A 57 -6.09 -5.50 -12.73
N VAL A 58 -5.38 -5.55 -11.63
CA VAL A 58 -4.19 -6.40 -11.50
C VAL A 58 -4.56 -7.88 -11.66
N ILE A 59 -5.62 -8.31 -11.03
CA ILE A 59 -6.05 -9.72 -11.17
C ILE A 59 -6.46 -10.02 -12.60
N ASN A 60 -7.21 -9.13 -13.25
CA ASN A 60 -7.62 -9.34 -14.63
C ASN A 60 -6.45 -9.33 -15.61
N ASN A 61 -5.41 -8.57 -15.32
CA ASN A 61 -4.22 -8.54 -16.16
C ASN A 61 -3.34 -9.77 -16.00
N ASN A 62 -3.40 -10.43 -14.86
CA ASN A 62 -2.52 -11.55 -14.54
C ASN A 62 -3.21 -12.91 -14.50
N GLY A 63 -4.53 -12.90 -14.47
CA GLY A 63 -5.28 -14.14 -14.35
C GLY A 63 -6.77 -13.91 -14.51
N VAL A 64 -7.55 -14.53 -13.65
CA VAL A 64 -9.01 -14.51 -13.74
C VAL A 64 -9.60 -14.10 -12.41
N LEU A 65 -10.52 -13.16 -12.44
CA LEU A 65 -11.34 -12.81 -11.28
C LEU A 65 -12.48 -13.83 -11.16
N LEU A 66 -12.56 -14.47 -10.00
CA LEU A 66 -13.56 -15.51 -9.78
C LEU A 66 -14.78 -15.02 -9.02
N THR A 67 -14.55 -14.28 -7.94
CA THR A 67 -15.63 -13.88 -7.05
C THR A 67 -15.30 -12.55 -6.41
N GLU A 68 -16.32 -11.71 -6.24
CA GLU A 68 -16.24 -10.49 -5.46
C GLU A 68 -17.19 -10.60 -4.29
N TYR A 69 -16.79 -10.08 -3.15
CA TYR A 69 -17.58 -10.18 -1.94
C TYR A 69 -17.50 -8.89 -1.13
N VAL A 70 -18.66 -8.42 -0.71
CA VAL A 70 -18.78 -7.25 0.15
C VAL A 70 -19.42 -7.71 1.44
N PRO A 71 -18.67 -7.81 2.53
CA PRO A 71 -19.24 -8.20 3.81
C PRO A 71 -20.26 -7.17 4.30
N HIS A 72 -21.38 -7.64 4.82
CA HIS A 72 -22.45 -6.74 5.26
C HIS A 72 -22.39 -6.41 6.76
N ASP A 73 -21.65 -7.18 7.51
CA ASP A 73 -21.70 -7.10 8.96
C ASP A 73 -20.57 -6.30 9.60
N TYR A 74 -19.77 -5.62 8.79
CA TYR A 74 -18.65 -4.86 9.30
C TYR A 74 -18.99 -3.39 9.44
N THR A 75 -18.51 -2.80 10.52
CA THR A 75 -18.63 -1.36 10.72
C THR A 75 -17.75 -0.57 9.76
N ASN A 76 -16.69 -1.19 9.26
CA ASN A 76 -15.78 -0.57 8.31
C ASN A 76 -16.10 -1.01 6.89
N VAL A 77 -15.75 -0.17 5.94
CA VAL A 77 -15.91 -0.52 4.53
C VAL A 77 -14.84 -1.55 4.16
N VAL A 78 -15.29 -2.71 3.73
CA VAL A 78 -14.42 -3.81 3.33
C VAL A 78 -14.87 -4.34 1.99
N ARG A 79 -13.91 -4.61 1.10
CA ARG A 79 -14.14 -5.26 -0.18
C ARG A 79 -13.19 -6.43 -0.30
N GLN A 80 -13.69 -7.53 -0.81
CA GLN A 80 -12.88 -8.72 -0.98
C GLN A 80 -13.06 -9.27 -2.38
N LEU A 81 -12.00 -9.86 -2.90
CA LEU A 81 -12.08 -10.60 -4.15
C LEU A 81 -11.27 -11.88 -4.05
N GLN A 82 -11.65 -12.81 -4.88
CA GLN A 82 -10.93 -14.05 -5.09
C GLN A 82 -10.63 -14.19 -6.58
N GLY A 83 -9.40 -14.50 -6.91
CA GLY A 83 -8.98 -14.71 -8.27
C GLY A 83 -8.08 -15.93 -8.39
N ARG A 84 -7.67 -16.19 -9.60
CA ARG A 84 -6.68 -17.24 -9.89
C ARG A 84 -5.59 -16.64 -10.78
N VAL A 85 -4.36 -16.77 -10.32
CA VAL A 85 -3.17 -16.31 -11.04
C VAL A 85 -2.15 -17.43 -11.01
N ASN A 86 -1.67 -17.86 -12.17
CA ASN A 86 -0.65 -18.92 -12.27
C ASN A 86 -1.02 -20.18 -11.46
N ASP A 87 -2.26 -20.62 -11.56
CA ASP A 87 -2.79 -21.78 -10.82
C ASP A 87 -2.78 -21.61 -9.30
N ARG A 88 -2.63 -20.40 -8.82
CA ARG A 88 -2.74 -20.08 -7.40
C ARG A 88 -4.08 -19.42 -7.13
N LYS A 89 -4.68 -19.76 -6.00
CA LYS A 89 -5.83 -19.02 -5.51
C LYS A 89 -5.33 -17.77 -4.84
N VAL A 90 -5.84 -16.63 -5.26
CA VAL A 90 -5.46 -15.33 -4.73
C VAL A 90 -6.65 -14.73 -4.03
N PHE A 91 -6.42 -14.24 -2.82
CA PHE A 91 -7.43 -13.53 -2.04
C PHE A 91 -6.90 -12.13 -1.77
N ILE A 92 -7.70 -11.14 -2.09
CA ILE A 92 -7.36 -9.75 -1.81
C ILE A 92 -8.48 -9.15 -1.00
N ARG A 93 -8.11 -8.54 0.13
CA ARG A 93 -9.04 -7.83 0.98
C ARG A 93 -8.58 -6.38 1.08
N VAL A 94 -9.51 -5.47 0.83
CA VAL A 94 -9.27 -4.04 0.96
C VAL A 94 -10.18 -3.51 2.05
N GLU A 95 -9.60 -2.86 3.04
CA GLU A 95 -10.32 -2.36 4.19
C GLU A 95 -10.01 -0.87 4.39
N GLN A 96 -11.04 -0.12 4.71
CA GLN A 96 -10.87 1.29 5.05
C GLN A 96 -10.26 1.41 6.44
N VAL A 97 -9.13 2.09 6.52
CA VAL A 97 -8.49 2.43 7.80
C VAL A 97 -8.91 3.83 8.21
N ASP A 98 -8.92 4.74 7.27
CA ASP A 98 -9.41 6.10 7.38
C ASP A 98 -10.14 6.45 6.09
N PRO A 99 -10.92 7.54 6.03
CA PRO A 99 -11.65 7.87 4.81
C PRO A 99 -10.81 7.93 3.54
N LYS A 100 -9.54 8.26 3.67
CA LYS A 100 -8.61 8.35 2.54
C LYS A 100 -7.45 7.39 2.64
N VAL A 101 -7.53 6.42 3.52
CA VAL A 101 -6.46 5.43 3.71
C VAL A 101 -7.06 4.05 3.72
N SER A 102 -6.53 3.19 2.89
CA SER A 102 -6.98 1.81 2.78
C SER A 102 -5.84 0.85 3.02
N GLN A 103 -6.15 -0.29 3.61
CA GLN A 103 -5.23 -1.38 3.79
C GLN A 103 -5.60 -2.51 2.83
N VAL A 104 -4.60 -3.07 2.19
CA VAL A 104 -4.76 -4.20 1.28
C VAL A 104 -4.02 -5.39 1.87
N ASP A 105 -4.71 -6.50 1.97
CA ASP A 105 -4.09 -7.77 2.35
C ASP A 105 -4.16 -8.70 1.15
N VAL A 106 -3.03 -9.21 0.73
CA VAL A 106 -2.92 -10.13 -0.41
C VAL A 106 -2.41 -11.47 0.09
N GLU A 107 -3.10 -12.53 -0.32
CA GLU A 107 -2.73 -13.89 0.00
C GLU A 107 -2.81 -14.74 -1.27
N ALA A 108 -1.83 -15.60 -1.48
CA ALA A 108 -1.82 -16.53 -2.60
C ALA A 108 -1.53 -17.94 -2.11
N ARG A 109 -2.38 -18.88 -2.50
CA ARG A 109 -2.28 -20.27 -2.07
C ARG A 109 -2.04 -21.19 -3.25
N THR A 110 -1.12 -22.12 -3.10
CA THR A 110 -0.91 -23.19 -4.07
C THR A 110 -2.03 -24.22 -3.97
N LYS A 111 -2.08 -25.15 -4.94
CA LYS A 111 -3.06 -26.23 -4.91
C LYS A 111 -2.94 -27.09 -3.66
N MET A 112 -1.75 -27.17 -3.09
CA MET A 112 -1.50 -27.99 -1.90
C MET A 112 -1.70 -27.21 -0.61
N GLY A 113 -2.17 -25.98 -0.70
CA GLY A 113 -2.44 -25.14 0.47
C GLY A 113 -1.25 -24.34 0.98
N GLY A 114 -0.10 -24.46 0.35
CA GLY A 114 1.07 -23.66 0.71
C GLY A 114 0.91 -22.21 0.24
N VAL A 115 1.74 -21.34 0.79
CA VAL A 115 1.74 -19.92 0.45
C VAL A 115 2.76 -19.65 -0.65
N ASP A 116 2.34 -18.89 -1.66
CA ASP A 116 3.25 -18.41 -2.70
C ASP A 116 3.58 -16.95 -2.41
N ILE A 117 4.59 -16.74 -1.59
CA ILE A 117 4.92 -15.40 -1.14
C ILE A 117 5.50 -14.54 -2.25
N ASP A 118 6.17 -15.14 -3.21
CA ASP A 118 6.71 -14.38 -4.33
C ASP A 118 5.61 -13.79 -5.19
N LEU A 119 4.57 -14.56 -5.44
CA LEU A 119 3.41 -14.08 -6.17
C LEU A 119 2.69 -12.98 -5.38
N VAL A 120 2.60 -13.13 -4.07
CA VAL A 120 1.98 -12.11 -3.22
C VAL A 120 2.73 -10.79 -3.35
N HIS A 121 4.04 -10.81 -3.28
CA HIS A 121 4.84 -9.59 -3.43
C HIS A 121 4.70 -8.98 -4.82
N GLU A 122 4.65 -9.80 -5.83
CA GLU A 122 4.48 -9.32 -7.19
C GLU A 122 3.13 -8.64 -7.38
N LEU A 123 2.06 -9.25 -6.90
CA LEU A 123 0.73 -8.68 -7.00
C LEU A 123 0.61 -7.37 -6.20
N GLU A 124 1.18 -7.34 -5.02
CA GLU A 124 1.18 -6.13 -4.20
C GLU A 124 1.92 -4.99 -4.91
N LYS A 125 3.06 -5.30 -5.50
CA LYS A 125 3.81 -4.34 -6.29
C LYS A 125 3.00 -3.82 -7.47
N GLU A 126 2.31 -4.69 -8.17
CA GLU A 126 1.49 -4.27 -9.30
C GLU A 126 0.31 -3.40 -8.89
N ILE A 127 -0.30 -3.69 -7.76
CA ILE A 127 -1.35 -2.84 -7.22
C ILE A 127 -0.80 -1.44 -6.95
N ALA A 128 0.37 -1.35 -6.32
CA ALA A 128 1.01 -0.07 -6.05
C ALA A 128 1.30 0.69 -7.36
N LEU A 129 1.80 0.00 -8.36
CA LEU A 129 2.07 0.62 -9.66
C LEU A 129 0.80 1.07 -10.36
N GLN A 130 -0.26 0.30 -10.27
CA GLN A 130 -1.55 0.65 -10.84
C GLN A 130 -2.11 1.92 -10.19
N LEU A 131 -1.99 2.03 -8.88
CA LEU A 131 -2.42 3.23 -8.17
C LEU A 131 -1.57 4.45 -8.52
N ALA A 132 -0.28 4.26 -8.70
CA ALA A 132 0.61 5.35 -9.06
C ALA A 132 0.37 5.87 -10.48
N ALA A 133 -0.19 5.06 -11.36
CA ALA A 133 -0.49 5.45 -12.73
C ALA A 133 -1.75 6.30 -12.85
N HIS A 134 -2.54 6.36 -11.81
CA HIS A 134 -3.77 7.13 -11.73
C HIS A 134 -3.69 8.11 -10.57
#